data_3f105450dfa540bc16110221199f9bb6
#
_entry.id   3f105450dfa540bc16110221199f9bb6
#
_cell.length_a   1.000
_cell.length_b   1.000
_cell.length_c   1.000
_cell.angle_alpha   90.00
_cell.angle_beta   90.00
_cell.angle_gamma   90.00
#
_symmetry.space_group_name_H-M   'P 1'
#
loop_
_entity.id
_entity.type
_entity.pdbx_description
1 polymer ?
#
loop_
_entity_poly.entity_id
_entity_poly.type
_entity_poly.pdbx_seq_one_letter_code
_entity_poly.pdbx_strand_id
1 'polypeptide(L)'
;MKHTVFLDRDGVINHDSDAYIKHPDEFHFIPKSPDAIALLNAKGFQVILITNQSAVGRGMISAQTLDAVLKKMTRGVEQAGGRIKDIFFCPHAPHQGCDCRKPKPGMILQAVACHGIDLNKSFMVGDSAKDIECGKNAGCAKTILVKTGNGEKALAALTEK
;
A
#
# COMPACT_ATOMS: atom_id res chain seq x y z
N MET A 1 -0.96 1.32 22.60
CA MET A 1 -0.67 0.89 21.21
C MET A 1 -0.99 2.04 20.25
N LYS A 2 -0.12 2.29 19.27
CA LYS A 2 -0.33 3.34 18.28
C LYS A 2 -1.40 2.93 17.27
N HIS A 3 -2.20 3.88 16.81
CA HIS A 3 -3.07 3.66 15.66
C HIS A 3 -2.22 3.41 14.41
N THR A 4 -2.65 2.48 13.55
CA THR A 4 -1.90 2.11 12.34
C THR A 4 -2.72 2.43 11.09
N VAL A 5 -2.08 3.04 10.10
CA VAL A 5 -2.63 3.19 8.76
C VAL A 5 -1.81 2.32 7.81
N PHE A 6 -2.47 1.33 7.23
CA PHE A 6 -1.93 0.56 6.12
C PHE A 6 -2.25 1.29 4.82
N LEU A 7 -1.24 1.55 4.01
CA LEU A 7 -1.40 2.20 2.69
C LEU A 7 -1.03 1.23 1.57
N ASP A 8 -1.80 1.23 0.50
CA ASP A 8 -1.30 0.74 -0.78
C ASP A 8 -0.30 1.75 -1.37
N ARG A 9 0.49 1.32 -2.36
CA ARG A 9 1.48 2.16 -3.04
C ARG A 9 0.89 2.81 -4.29
N ASP A 10 0.68 2.01 -5.32
CA ASP A 10 0.25 2.46 -6.64
C ASP A 10 -1.19 2.98 -6.60
N GLY A 11 -1.40 4.20 -7.06
CA GLY A 11 -2.70 4.88 -6.99
C GLY A 11 -3.01 5.55 -5.64
N VAL A 12 -2.16 5.39 -4.63
CA VAL A 12 -2.30 6.01 -3.30
C VAL A 12 -1.12 6.94 -3.00
N ILE A 13 0.10 6.43 -3.06
CA ILE A 13 1.32 7.20 -2.82
C ILE A 13 1.89 7.76 -4.13
N ASN A 14 1.94 6.93 -5.17
CA ASN A 14 2.43 7.29 -6.49
C ASN A 14 1.39 7.04 -7.57
N HIS A 15 1.56 7.73 -8.70
CA HIS A 15 0.77 7.45 -9.88
C HIS A 15 0.96 6.01 -10.32
N ASP A 16 -0.14 5.32 -10.58
CA ASP A 16 -0.15 3.94 -11.08
C ASP A 16 0.20 3.92 -12.57
N SER A 17 0.59 2.75 -13.07
CA SER A 17 0.88 2.50 -14.48
C SER A 17 0.43 1.10 -14.88
N ASP A 18 -0.33 1.01 -15.96
CA ASP A 18 -0.72 -0.27 -16.56
C ASP A 18 0.50 -1.08 -17.04
N ALA A 19 1.62 -0.39 -17.31
CA ALA A 19 2.90 -0.98 -17.70
C ALA A 19 3.80 -1.32 -16.49
N TYR A 20 3.30 -1.19 -15.27
CA TYR A 20 4.02 -1.30 -14.00
C TYR A 20 5.07 -0.20 -13.80
N ILE A 21 5.53 -0.01 -12.58
CA ILE A 21 6.67 0.84 -12.24
C ILE A 21 7.92 -0.06 -12.24
N LYS A 22 8.72 0.05 -13.30
CA LYS A 22 9.86 -0.85 -13.57
C LYS A 22 11.22 -0.23 -13.29
N HIS A 23 11.27 1.06 -13.03
CA HIS A 23 12.49 1.78 -12.73
C HIS A 23 12.20 2.94 -11.77
N PRO A 24 13.16 3.37 -10.93
CA PRO A 24 12.96 4.54 -10.06
C PRO A 24 12.54 5.81 -10.80
N ASP A 25 12.97 6.02 -12.04
CA ASP A 25 12.60 7.20 -12.84
C ASP A 25 11.12 7.22 -13.26
N GLU A 26 10.47 6.05 -13.23
CA GLU A 26 9.02 5.93 -13.49
C GLU A 26 8.17 6.20 -12.25
N PHE A 27 8.79 6.29 -11.08
CA PHE A 27 8.09 6.55 -9.82
C PHE A 27 7.88 8.05 -9.62
N HIS A 28 6.62 8.48 -9.60
CA HIS A 28 6.20 9.86 -9.38
C HIS A 28 5.12 9.91 -8.31
N PHE A 29 5.34 10.71 -7.27
CA PHE A 29 4.34 10.87 -6.21
C PHE A 29 3.04 11.48 -6.76
N ILE A 30 1.93 11.01 -6.24
CA ILE A 30 0.67 11.76 -6.30
C ILE A 30 0.87 13.04 -5.49
N PRO A 31 0.49 14.22 -6.02
CA PRO A 31 0.66 15.48 -5.30
C PRO A 31 0.13 15.40 -3.87
N LYS A 32 0.92 15.90 -2.92
CA LYS A 32 0.62 15.92 -1.47
C LYS A 32 0.60 14.56 -0.77
N SER A 33 0.86 13.45 -1.43
CA SER A 33 0.89 12.15 -0.74
C SER A 33 2.00 12.04 0.32
N PRO A 34 3.23 12.54 0.10
CA PRO A 34 4.24 12.59 1.16
C PRO A 34 3.83 13.46 2.34
N ASP A 35 3.22 14.63 2.08
CA ASP A 35 2.74 15.54 3.13
C ASP A 35 1.61 14.89 3.96
N ALA A 36 0.73 14.14 3.32
CA ALA A 36 -0.32 13.40 4.01
C ALA A 36 0.24 12.33 4.96
N ILE A 37 1.29 11.63 4.55
CA ILE A 37 1.99 10.67 5.42
C ILE A 37 2.63 11.41 6.62
N ALA A 38 3.29 12.53 6.38
CA ALA A 38 3.86 13.36 7.44
C ALA A 38 2.78 13.83 8.44
N LEU A 39 1.62 14.25 7.94
CA LEU A 39 0.48 14.65 8.77
C LEU A 39 -0.07 13.48 9.60
N LEU A 40 -0.20 12.29 9.03
CA LEU A 40 -0.61 11.08 9.77
C LEU A 40 0.36 10.81 10.92
N ASN A 41 1.67 10.88 10.66
CA ASN A 41 2.68 10.69 11.70
C ASN A 41 2.59 11.75 12.79
N ALA A 42 2.41 13.03 12.44
CA ALA A 42 2.23 14.12 13.37
C ALA A 42 0.99 13.94 14.27
N LYS A 43 -0.05 13.28 13.77
CA LYS A 43 -1.26 12.90 14.51
C LYS A 43 -1.10 11.60 15.32
N GLY A 44 0.09 11.03 15.37
CA GLY A 44 0.38 9.84 16.17
C GLY A 44 0.11 8.49 15.49
N PHE A 45 -0.24 8.50 14.20
CA PHE A 45 -0.40 7.26 13.44
C PHE A 45 0.95 6.73 12.96
N GLN A 46 1.17 5.44 13.07
CA GLN A 46 2.23 4.79 12.30
C GLN A 46 1.69 4.39 10.93
N VAL A 47 2.55 4.51 9.91
CA VAL A 47 2.21 4.18 8.52
C VAL A 47 3.01 2.97 8.10
N ILE A 48 2.34 1.97 7.54
CA ILE A 48 2.93 0.74 7.00
C ILE A 48 2.41 0.54 5.58
N LEU A 49 3.31 0.22 4.66
CA LEU A 49 2.95 -0.04 3.27
C LEU A 49 2.56 -1.52 3.07
N ILE A 50 1.46 -1.75 2.37
CA ILE A 50 0.95 -3.08 2.00
C ILE A 50 0.66 -3.10 0.50
N THR A 51 1.53 -3.69 -0.31
CA THR A 51 1.46 -3.54 -1.77
C THR A 51 1.67 -4.83 -2.54
N ASN A 52 0.83 -5.06 -3.56
CA ASN A 52 1.07 -6.12 -4.55
C ASN A 52 2.08 -5.61 -5.59
N GLN A 53 3.15 -6.37 -5.83
CA GLN A 53 4.22 -6.04 -6.76
C GLN A 53 4.52 -7.22 -7.69
N SER A 54 3.53 -7.64 -8.46
CA SER A 54 3.60 -8.83 -9.31
C SER A 54 4.60 -8.74 -10.47
N ALA A 55 5.10 -7.55 -10.79
CA ALA A 55 6.17 -7.37 -11.78
C ALA A 55 7.43 -8.19 -11.44
N VAL A 56 7.70 -8.42 -10.15
CA VAL A 56 8.79 -9.30 -9.69
C VAL A 56 8.49 -10.75 -10.06
N GLY A 57 7.34 -11.28 -9.67
CA GLY A 57 6.94 -12.66 -9.97
C GLY A 57 6.73 -12.95 -11.45
N ARG A 58 6.45 -11.92 -12.24
CA ARG A 58 6.36 -11.98 -13.71
C ARG A 58 7.73 -11.92 -14.39
N GLY A 59 8.82 -11.73 -13.64
CA GLY A 59 10.17 -11.58 -14.19
C GLY A 59 10.41 -10.26 -14.94
N MET A 60 9.55 -9.26 -14.76
CA MET A 60 9.67 -7.95 -15.43
C MET A 60 10.72 -7.07 -14.76
N ILE A 61 10.90 -7.21 -13.44
CA ILE A 61 11.91 -6.50 -12.66
C ILE A 61 12.57 -7.45 -11.65
N SER A 62 13.78 -7.11 -11.24
CA SER A 62 14.48 -7.79 -10.15
C SER A 62 14.02 -7.28 -8.77
N ALA A 63 14.31 -8.05 -7.73
CA ALA A 63 14.10 -7.61 -6.34
C ALA A 63 14.90 -6.34 -6.02
N GLN A 64 16.13 -6.22 -6.57
CA GLN A 64 16.97 -5.03 -6.40
C GLN A 64 16.34 -3.79 -7.05
N THR A 65 15.71 -3.95 -8.20
CA THR A 65 15.00 -2.84 -8.86
C THR A 65 13.80 -2.37 -8.04
N LEU A 66 13.01 -3.30 -7.51
CA LEU A 66 11.92 -2.95 -6.60
C LEU A 66 12.45 -2.22 -5.36
N ASP A 67 13.52 -2.71 -4.76
CA ASP A 67 14.16 -2.07 -3.60
C ASP A 67 14.59 -0.63 -3.91
N ALA A 68 15.16 -0.38 -5.09
CA ALA A 68 15.53 0.97 -5.53
C ALA A 68 14.31 1.91 -5.67
N VAL A 69 13.19 1.41 -6.20
CA VAL A 69 11.93 2.17 -6.27
C VAL A 69 11.40 2.50 -4.86
N LEU A 70 11.38 1.52 -3.98
CA LEU A 70 10.92 1.69 -2.59
C LEU A 70 11.81 2.65 -1.80
N LYS A 71 13.12 2.62 -2.02
CA LYS A 71 14.07 3.59 -1.42
C LYS A 71 13.83 5.01 -1.90
N LYS A 72 13.55 5.21 -3.20
CA LYS A 72 13.18 6.53 -3.73
C LYS A 72 11.91 7.05 -3.05
N MET A 73 10.89 6.22 -2.93
CA MET A 73 9.66 6.54 -2.21
C MET A 73 9.92 6.94 -0.76
N THR A 74 10.63 6.11 -0.03
CA THR A 74 10.93 6.36 1.39
C THR A 74 11.67 7.67 1.60
N ARG A 75 12.69 7.95 0.78
CA ARG A 75 13.44 9.21 0.83
C ARG A 75 12.53 10.42 0.56
N GLY A 76 11.64 10.35 -0.42
CA GLY A 76 10.70 11.44 -0.71
C GLY A 76 9.71 11.70 0.43
N VAL A 77 9.24 10.64 1.09
CA VAL A 77 8.40 10.76 2.30
C VAL A 77 9.19 11.40 3.45
N GLU A 78 10.44 10.98 3.67
CA GLU A 78 11.31 11.55 4.70
C GLU A 78 11.63 13.02 4.44
N GLN A 79 11.86 13.41 3.20
CA GLN A 79 12.06 14.81 2.81
C GLN A 79 10.85 15.71 3.13
N ALA A 80 9.65 15.14 3.09
CA ALA A 80 8.42 15.82 3.50
C ALA A 80 8.18 15.79 5.01
N GLY A 81 9.09 15.22 5.80
CA GLY A 81 8.98 15.09 7.26
C GLY A 81 8.15 13.89 7.72
N GLY A 82 7.80 12.98 6.81
CA GLY A 82 7.06 11.76 7.11
C GLY A 82 7.98 10.55 7.33
N ARG A 83 7.35 9.44 7.73
CA ARG A 83 8.03 8.16 7.90
C ARG A 83 7.10 7.00 7.61
N ILE A 84 7.54 6.08 6.77
CA ILE A 84 6.96 4.75 6.62
C ILE A 84 7.70 3.83 7.59
N LYS A 85 6.96 3.21 8.51
CA LYS A 85 7.55 2.36 9.55
C LYS A 85 8.08 1.05 8.98
N ASP A 86 7.35 0.45 8.05
CA ASP A 86 7.72 -0.81 7.41
C ASP A 86 6.99 -0.98 6.07
N ILE A 87 7.50 -1.89 5.24
CA ILE A 87 6.97 -2.17 3.91
C ILE A 87 6.80 -3.67 3.76
N PHE A 88 5.58 -4.11 3.49
CA PHE A 88 5.26 -5.49 3.13
C PHE A 88 4.76 -5.52 1.69
N PHE A 89 5.36 -6.35 0.87
CA PHE A 89 4.95 -6.50 -0.52
C PHE A 89 4.77 -7.97 -0.88
N CYS A 90 3.84 -8.22 -1.79
CA CYS A 90 3.64 -9.52 -2.40
C CYS A 90 4.26 -9.51 -3.81
N PRO A 91 5.31 -10.29 -4.06
CA PRO A 91 5.94 -10.37 -5.38
C PRO A 91 5.20 -11.27 -6.35
N HIS A 92 4.26 -12.08 -5.88
CA HIS A 92 3.65 -13.15 -6.67
C HIS A 92 2.66 -12.62 -7.71
N ALA A 93 2.67 -13.26 -8.88
CA ALA A 93 1.60 -13.10 -9.86
C ALA A 93 0.32 -13.84 -9.39
N PRO A 94 -0.88 -13.47 -9.90
CA PRO A 94 -2.15 -14.05 -9.42
C PRO A 94 -2.21 -15.59 -9.48
N HIS A 95 -1.55 -16.20 -10.47
CA HIS A 95 -1.57 -17.66 -10.69
C HIS A 95 -0.59 -18.46 -9.82
N GLN A 96 0.32 -17.78 -9.11
CA GLN A 96 1.36 -18.46 -8.32
C GLN A 96 0.88 -19.02 -6.99
N GLY A 97 -0.32 -18.63 -6.54
CA GLY A 97 -0.92 -19.09 -5.29
C GLY A 97 -0.09 -18.70 -4.06
N CYS A 98 -0.57 -17.77 -3.27
CA CYS A 98 0.07 -17.35 -2.02
C CYS A 98 -0.98 -16.82 -1.05
N ASP A 99 -0.61 -16.60 0.20
CA ASP A 99 -1.49 -16.02 1.22
C ASP A 99 -1.28 -14.51 1.41
N CYS A 100 -0.25 -13.94 0.75
CA CYS A 100 0.10 -12.53 0.92
C CYS A 100 -0.58 -11.59 -0.08
N ARG A 101 -0.95 -12.05 -1.28
CA ARG A 101 -1.52 -11.20 -2.32
C ARG A 101 -2.91 -10.69 -1.93
N LYS A 102 -3.09 -9.34 -1.91
CA LYS A 102 -4.41 -8.72 -1.74
C LYS A 102 -5.39 -9.24 -2.82
N PRO A 103 -6.63 -9.59 -2.47
CA PRO A 103 -7.37 -9.25 -1.25
C PRO A 103 -7.11 -10.15 -0.03
N LYS A 104 -6.23 -11.12 -0.09
CA LYS A 104 -5.86 -11.92 1.09
C LYS A 104 -5.14 -11.05 2.11
N PRO A 105 -5.34 -11.30 3.42
CA PRO A 105 -4.85 -10.44 4.49
C PRO A 105 -3.40 -10.72 4.92
N GLY A 106 -2.69 -11.63 4.25
CA GLY A 106 -1.41 -12.16 4.71
C GLY A 106 -0.35 -11.11 5.05
N MET A 107 -0.20 -10.05 4.23
CA MET A 107 0.76 -8.98 4.51
C MET A 107 0.37 -8.17 5.76
N ILE A 108 -0.91 -7.88 5.95
CA ILE A 108 -1.40 -7.18 7.17
C ILE A 108 -1.17 -8.04 8.40
N LEU A 109 -1.49 -9.33 8.34
CA LEU A 109 -1.29 -10.26 9.46
C LEU A 109 0.20 -10.42 9.79
N GLN A 110 1.07 -10.41 8.79
CA GLN A 110 2.52 -10.40 8.98
C GLN A 110 2.97 -9.12 9.70
N ALA A 111 2.47 -7.97 9.29
CA ALA A 111 2.75 -6.70 9.97
C ALA A 111 2.28 -6.70 11.43
N VAL A 112 1.09 -7.29 11.70
CA VAL A 112 0.57 -7.47 13.06
C VAL A 112 1.53 -8.30 13.91
N ALA A 113 2.01 -9.43 13.38
CA ALA A 113 2.95 -10.31 14.08
C ALA A 113 4.30 -9.62 14.36
N CYS A 114 4.80 -8.83 13.40
CA CYS A 114 6.08 -8.14 13.53
C CYS A 114 6.05 -6.95 14.50
N HIS A 115 4.92 -6.25 14.58
CA HIS A 115 4.84 -4.95 15.26
C HIS A 115 3.83 -4.86 16.41
N GLY A 116 3.12 -5.94 16.73
CA GLY A 116 2.12 -5.96 17.80
C GLY A 116 0.97 -4.97 17.54
N ILE A 117 0.43 -4.94 16.32
CA ILE A 117 -0.58 -3.98 15.90
C ILE A 117 -1.96 -4.40 16.38
N ASP A 118 -2.73 -3.44 16.92
CA ASP A 118 -4.14 -3.60 17.23
C ASP A 118 -4.99 -3.27 15.99
N LEU A 119 -5.58 -4.29 15.39
CA LEU A 119 -6.41 -4.12 14.19
C LEU A 119 -7.69 -3.32 14.45
N ASN A 120 -8.21 -3.34 15.68
CA ASN A 120 -9.36 -2.51 16.07
C ASN A 120 -9.04 -1.00 16.07
N LYS A 121 -7.75 -0.64 15.96
CA LYS A 121 -7.24 0.72 15.86
C LYS A 121 -6.49 0.95 14.55
N SER A 122 -6.79 0.14 13.55
CA SER A 122 -6.07 0.17 12.27
C SER A 122 -7.01 0.46 11.11
N PHE A 123 -6.44 1.07 10.07
CA PHE A 123 -7.15 1.49 8.86
C PHE A 123 -6.41 0.94 7.66
N MET A 124 -7.13 0.45 6.64
CA MET A 124 -6.56 0.14 5.34
C MET A 124 -7.03 1.18 4.32
N VAL A 125 -6.09 1.81 3.64
CA VAL A 125 -6.33 2.83 2.61
C VAL A 125 -5.81 2.32 1.27
N GLY A 126 -6.67 2.32 0.27
CA GLY A 126 -6.32 1.88 -1.07
C GLY A 126 -7.20 2.48 -2.15
N ASP A 127 -6.87 2.19 -3.40
CA ASP A 127 -7.57 2.67 -4.59
C ASP A 127 -8.39 1.58 -5.31
N SER A 128 -8.46 0.38 -4.74
CA SER A 128 -9.11 -0.77 -5.37
C SER A 128 -9.99 -1.58 -4.42
N ALA A 129 -10.92 -2.35 -4.99
CA ALA A 129 -11.74 -3.29 -4.22
C ALA A 129 -10.87 -4.31 -3.44
N LYS A 130 -9.73 -4.73 -4.00
CA LYS A 130 -8.80 -5.66 -3.36
C LYS A 130 -8.21 -5.10 -2.07
N ASP A 131 -7.97 -3.79 -2.01
CA ASP A 131 -7.47 -3.12 -0.80
C ASP A 131 -8.54 -3.12 0.28
N ILE A 132 -9.77 -2.77 -0.09
CA ILE A 132 -10.91 -2.71 0.82
C ILE A 132 -11.20 -4.11 1.40
N GLU A 133 -11.24 -5.12 0.53
CA GLU A 133 -11.44 -6.52 0.97
C GLU A 133 -10.29 -7.00 1.85
N CYS A 134 -9.04 -6.67 1.51
CA CYS A 134 -7.87 -7.02 2.31
C CYS A 134 -7.98 -6.49 3.73
N GLY A 135 -8.32 -5.21 3.89
CA GLY A 135 -8.51 -4.60 5.19
C GLY A 135 -9.66 -5.24 6.00
N LYS A 136 -10.78 -5.54 5.34
CA LYS A 136 -11.91 -6.26 5.96
C LYS A 136 -11.51 -7.68 6.37
N ASN A 137 -10.88 -8.43 5.48
CA ASN A 137 -10.43 -9.80 5.75
C ASN A 137 -9.40 -9.88 6.88
N ALA A 138 -8.58 -8.85 7.04
CA ALA A 138 -7.64 -8.76 8.15
C ALA A 138 -8.30 -8.38 9.49
N GLY A 139 -9.47 -7.74 9.46
CA GLY A 139 -10.15 -7.24 10.66
C GLY A 139 -9.78 -5.80 11.03
N CYS A 140 -9.34 -4.99 10.07
CA CYS A 140 -9.13 -3.55 10.30
C CYS A 140 -10.42 -2.85 10.74
N ALA A 141 -10.30 -1.88 11.62
CA ALA A 141 -11.44 -1.10 12.13
C ALA A 141 -12.21 -0.40 11.02
N LYS A 142 -11.50 0.12 10.00
CA LYS A 142 -12.09 0.77 8.83
C LYS A 142 -11.23 0.52 7.59
N THR A 143 -11.90 0.60 6.44
CA THR A 143 -11.27 0.64 5.12
C THR A 143 -11.67 1.93 4.43
N ILE A 144 -10.73 2.55 3.72
CA ILE A 144 -10.90 3.85 3.07
C ILE A 144 -10.49 3.72 1.62
N LEU A 145 -11.44 3.99 0.72
CA LEU A 145 -11.17 4.05 -0.71
C LEU A 145 -10.81 5.50 -1.07
N VAL A 146 -9.62 5.70 -1.64
CA VAL A 146 -9.24 6.99 -2.22
C VAL A 146 -9.69 7.04 -3.68
N LYS A 147 -9.94 8.24 -4.20
CA LYS A 147 -10.40 8.42 -5.60
C LYS A 147 -9.27 8.45 -6.62
N THR A 148 -8.04 8.64 -6.17
CA THR A 148 -6.84 8.58 -7.03
C THR A 148 -6.61 7.18 -7.59
N GLY A 149 -5.74 7.04 -8.57
CA GLY A 149 -5.48 5.76 -9.20
C GLY A 149 -6.74 5.15 -9.81
N ASN A 150 -7.07 3.95 -9.41
CA ASN A 150 -8.28 3.22 -9.83
C ASN A 150 -9.52 3.51 -8.97
N GLY A 151 -9.42 4.44 -8.01
CA GLY A 151 -10.42 4.62 -6.97
C GLY A 151 -11.81 5.01 -7.48
N GLU A 152 -11.91 5.90 -8.46
CA GLU A 152 -13.21 6.27 -9.03
C GLU A 152 -13.86 5.09 -9.76
N LYS A 153 -13.09 4.30 -10.50
CA LYS A 153 -13.55 3.08 -11.16
C LYS A 153 -14.01 2.04 -10.14
N ALA A 154 -13.25 1.87 -9.06
CA ALA A 154 -13.60 0.96 -7.98
C ALA A 154 -14.87 1.41 -7.24
N LEU A 155 -15.03 2.72 -7.00
CA LEU A 155 -16.24 3.28 -6.39
C LEU A 155 -17.48 3.00 -7.24
N ALA A 156 -17.42 3.24 -8.54
CA ALA A 156 -18.53 2.94 -9.46
C ALA A 156 -18.94 1.46 -9.39
N ALA A 157 -17.97 0.53 -9.43
CA ALA A 157 -18.23 -0.90 -9.34
C ALA A 157 -18.81 -1.34 -7.99
N LEU A 158 -18.51 -0.63 -6.90
CA LEU A 158 -19.04 -0.91 -5.56
C LEU A 158 -20.47 -0.35 -5.37
N THR A 159 -20.84 0.70 -6.10
CA THR A 159 -22.15 1.35 -5.98
C THR A 159 -23.21 0.80 -6.94
N GLU A 160 -22.81 0.06 -7.98
CA GLU A 160 -23.70 -0.62 -8.93
C GLU A 160 -24.26 -1.95 -8.42
N LYS A 161 -23.94 -2.35 -7.21
CA LYS A 161 -24.45 -3.54 -6.51
C LYS A 161 -25.49 -3.11 -5.46
#